data_02dbe2774079ba92c7602e5ede1a593e
#
_entry.id   02dbe2774079ba92c7602e5ede1a593e
#
_cell.length_a   1.000
_cell.length_b   1.000
_cell.length_c   1.000
_cell.angle_alpha   90.00
_cell.angle_beta   90.00
_cell.angle_gamma   90.00
#
_symmetry.space_group_name_H-M   'P 1'
#
loop_
_entity.id
_entity.type
_entity.pdbx_description
1 polymer ?
#
loop_
_entity_poly.entity_id
_entity_poly.type
_entity_poly.pdbx_seq_one_letter_code
_entity_poly.pdbx_strand_id
1 'polypeptide(L)'
;LNFLKNACEKFKGKIALSIDVRNGFIALSGWKKQTDILASDFIKKIDGLDISRIIYTDIDRDGTKSGPNIEGTIKFSNLTKIPVVFSGGVSSLQDVINIKEKKSEKIEGVVVGKAIYDESINLKDLSKVT
;
A
#
# COMPACT_ATOMS: atom_id res chain seq x y z
N LEU A 1 -16.03 -0.61 10.36
CA LEU A 1 -15.05 -0.84 11.43
C LEU A 1 -15.36 -2.09 12.28
N ASN A 2 -16.64 -2.35 12.61
CA ASN A 2 -17.04 -3.55 13.35
C ASN A 2 -16.70 -4.85 12.61
N PHE A 3 -16.89 -4.88 11.29
CA PHE A 3 -16.51 -6.03 10.47
C PHE A 3 -15.01 -6.32 10.58
N LEU A 4 -14.18 -5.28 10.50
CA LEU A 4 -12.71 -5.43 10.60
C LEU A 4 -12.29 -5.94 11.99
N LYS A 5 -12.89 -5.41 13.06
CA LYS A 5 -12.64 -5.89 14.42
C LYS A 5 -12.96 -7.38 14.57
N ASN A 6 -14.16 -7.78 14.14
CA ASN A 6 -14.59 -9.18 14.20
C ASN A 6 -13.67 -10.10 13.38
N ALA A 7 -13.22 -9.64 12.20
CA ALA A 7 -12.29 -10.42 11.37
C ALA A 7 -10.93 -10.59 12.06
N CYS A 8 -10.38 -9.54 12.68
CA CYS A 8 -9.13 -9.60 13.42
C CYS A 8 -9.23 -10.53 14.64
N GLU A 9 -10.34 -10.50 15.37
CA GLU A 9 -10.57 -11.39 16.50
C GLU A 9 -10.67 -12.87 16.08
N LYS A 10 -11.36 -13.14 14.98
CA LYS A 10 -11.54 -14.49 14.45
C LYS A 10 -10.30 -15.06 13.79
N PHE A 11 -9.53 -14.24 13.09
CA PHE A 11 -8.37 -14.65 12.29
C PHE A 11 -7.10 -13.91 12.75
N LYS A 12 -6.73 -14.11 13.99
CA LYS A 12 -5.58 -13.46 14.65
C LYS A 12 -4.31 -13.54 13.80
N GLY A 13 -3.69 -12.40 13.55
CA GLY A 13 -2.45 -12.27 12.79
C GLY A 13 -2.53 -12.61 11.30
N LYS A 14 -3.74 -12.84 10.75
CA LYS A 14 -3.93 -13.27 9.35
C LYS A 14 -4.66 -12.25 8.47
N ILE A 15 -5.08 -11.12 9.03
CA ILE A 15 -5.79 -10.08 8.28
C ILE A 15 -4.80 -9.10 7.68
N ALA A 16 -4.81 -8.99 6.35
CA ALA A 16 -4.21 -7.88 5.63
C ALA A 16 -5.31 -6.89 5.25
N LEU A 17 -5.07 -5.61 5.48
CA LEU A 17 -6.02 -4.54 5.17
C LEU A 17 -5.56 -3.79 3.93
N SER A 18 -6.38 -3.73 2.89
CA SER A 18 -6.15 -2.85 1.74
C SER A 18 -6.84 -1.50 1.94
N ILE A 19 -6.10 -0.43 1.72
CA ILE A 19 -6.58 0.95 1.78
C ILE A 19 -6.26 1.62 0.44
N ASP A 20 -7.31 2.02 -0.26
CA ASP A 20 -7.20 2.80 -1.50
C ASP A 20 -7.29 4.29 -1.16
N VAL A 21 -6.32 5.06 -1.63
CA VAL A 21 -6.17 6.46 -1.26
C VAL A 21 -6.08 7.36 -2.50
N ARG A 22 -6.82 8.45 -2.48
CA ARG A 22 -6.76 9.54 -3.46
C ARG A 22 -6.58 10.86 -2.74
N ASN A 23 -5.51 11.60 -3.06
CA ASN A 23 -5.20 12.88 -2.41
C ASN A 23 -5.18 12.81 -0.87
N GLY A 24 -4.74 11.68 -0.29
CA GLY A 24 -4.72 11.44 1.15
C GLY A 24 -6.05 10.98 1.76
N PHE A 25 -7.15 10.97 1.00
CA PHE A 25 -8.46 10.51 1.45
C PHE A 25 -8.75 9.07 1.03
N ILE A 26 -9.47 8.35 1.87
CA ILE A 26 -9.90 6.98 1.56
C ILE A 26 -10.91 6.98 0.43
N ALA A 27 -10.70 6.14 -0.56
CA ALA A 27 -11.62 5.86 -1.64
C ALA A 27 -12.37 4.55 -1.41
N LEU A 28 -13.60 4.48 -1.89
CA LEU A 28 -14.50 3.34 -1.75
C LEU A 28 -15.12 2.96 -3.11
N SER A 29 -15.80 1.81 -3.12
CA SER A 29 -16.62 1.37 -4.26
C SER A 29 -15.85 1.28 -5.59
N GLY A 30 -14.68 0.67 -5.55
CA GLY A 30 -13.84 0.55 -6.75
C GLY A 30 -13.38 1.91 -7.27
N TRP A 31 -13.01 2.81 -6.32
CA TRP A 31 -12.48 4.16 -6.59
C TRP A 31 -13.52 5.18 -7.09
N LYS A 32 -14.78 4.78 -7.20
CA LYS A 32 -15.85 5.65 -7.70
C LYS A 32 -16.26 6.73 -6.71
N LYS A 33 -16.03 6.48 -5.41
CA LYS A 33 -16.40 7.41 -4.35
C LYS A 33 -15.20 7.73 -3.47
N GLN A 34 -14.83 9.00 -3.40
CA GLN A 34 -13.92 9.51 -2.40
C GLN A 34 -14.70 9.83 -1.13
N THR A 35 -14.12 9.51 0.02
CA THR A 35 -14.67 9.90 1.33
C THR A 35 -13.99 11.17 1.84
N ASP A 36 -14.55 11.74 2.91
CA ASP A 36 -13.93 12.85 3.65
C ASP A 36 -13.01 12.34 4.78
N ILE A 37 -12.67 11.05 4.74
CA ILE A 37 -11.84 10.41 5.76
C ILE A 37 -10.40 10.41 5.29
N LEU A 38 -9.54 11.14 5.99
CA LEU A 38 -8.10 11.08 5.78
C LEU A 38 -7.57 9.69 6.15
N ALA A 39 -6.68 9.14 5.34
CA ALA A 39 -6.02 7.87 5.63
C ALA A 39 -5.22 7.95 6.95
N SER A 40 -4.64 9.12 7.25
CA SER A 40 -3.95 9.39 8.52
C SER A 40 -4.86 9.34 9.76
N ASP A 41 -6.11 9.69 9.63
CA ASP A 41 -7.07 9.62 10.73
C ASP A 41 -7.68 8.22 10.86
N PHE A 42 -7.87 7.56 9.74
CA PHE A 42 -8.33 6.18 9.73
C PHE A 42 -7.33 5.23 10.41
N ILE A 43 -6.04 5.38 10.11
CA ILE A 43 -5.00 4.52 10.70
C ILE A 43 -4.98 4.61 12.22
N LYS A 44 -5.19 5.79 12.80
CA LYS A 44 -5.27 5.97 14.25
C LYS A 44 -6.43 5.20 14.88
N LYS A 45 -7.56 5.05 14.16
CA LYS A 45 -8.73 4.32 14.65
C LYS A 45 -8.54 2.81 14.66
N ILE A 46 -7.62 2.28 13.87
CA ILE A 46 -7.37 0.85 13.73
C ILE A 46 -6.04 0.41 14.37
N ASP A 47 -5.28 1.34 14.97
CA ASP A 47 -3.94 1.11 15.54
C ASP A 47 -4.05 0.17 16.72
N GLY A 48 -4.83 -0.45 17.16
CA GLY A 48 -4.90 -1.48 18.22
C GLY A 48 -5.45 -2.81 17.72
N LEU A 49 -5.78 -2.90 16.44
CA LEU A 49 -6.31 -4.13 15.85
C LEU A 49 -5.18 -5.05 15.39
N ASP A 50 -5.41 -6.35 15.49
CA ASP A 50 -4.47 -7.39 15.06
C ASP A 50 -4.45 -7.54 13.53
N ILE A 51 -3.94 -6.49 12.87
CA ILE A 51 -3.75 -6.42 11.42
C ILE A 51 -2.29 -6.78 11.11
N SER A 52 -2.09 -7.78 10.27
CA SER A 52 -0.76 -8.27 9.92
C SER A 52 0.02 -7.29 9.04
N ARG A 53 -0.67 -6.62 8.12
CA ARG A 53 -0.10 -5.62 7.21
C ARG A 53 -1.16 -4.74 6.58
N ILE A 54 -0.74 -3.59 6.08
CA ILE A 54 -1.58 -2.69 5.29
C ILE A 54 -1.04 -2.64 3.87
N ILE A 55 -1.90 -2.88 2.89
CA ILE A 55 -1.61 -2.63 1.47
C ILE A 55 -2.13 -1.22 1.17
N TYR A 56 -1.22 -0.28 0.99
CA TYR A 56 -1.54 1.11 0.71
C TYR A 56 -1.45 1.37 -0.78
N THR A 57 -2.59 1.64 -1.42
CA THR A 57 -2.68 1.91 -2.86
C THR A 57 -2.95 3.40 -3.10
N ASP A 58 -1.99 4.09 -3.73
CA ASP A 58 -2.24 5.41 -4.30
C ASP A 58 -2.92 5.22 -5.65
N ILE A 59 -4.25 5.44 -5.69
CA ILE A 59 -5.07 5.15 -6.88
C ILE A 59 -4.91 6.16 -8.01
N ASP A 60 -4.35 7.35 -7.75
CA ASP A 60 -4.00 8.30 -8.80
C ASP A 60 -2.73 7.85 -9.56
N ARG A 61 -1.93 6.98 -8.97
CA ARG A 61 -0.74 6.38 -9.57
C ARG A 61 -0.98 5.01 -10.14
N ASP A 62 -1.96 4.26 -9.61
CA ASP A 62 -2.21 2.89 -10.01
C ASP A 62 -2.59 2.78 -11.49
N GLY A 63 -1.91 1.89 -12.21
CA GLY A 63 -2.09 1.66 -13.64
C GLY A 63 -1.66 2.80 -14.58
N THR A 64 -1.13 3.91 -14.08
CA THR A 64 -0.77 5.09 -14.88
C THR A 64 0.64 5.02 -15.48
N LYS A 65 1.51 4.18 -14.96
CA LYS A 65 2.96 4.14 -15.28
C LYS A 65 3.69 5.48 -15.06
N SER A 66 3.14 6.37 -14.26
CA SER A 66 3.77 7.65 -13.91
C SER A 66 4.77 7.55 -12.77
N GLY A 67 5.00 6.36 -12.28
CA GLY A 67 5.82 6.07 -11.10
C GLY A 67 5.01 6.10 -9.80
N PRO A 68 5.53 5.46 -8.76
CA PRO A 68 4.87 5.35 -7.46
C PRO A 68 4.98 6.64 -6.63
N ASN A 69 4.04 6.85 -5.71
CA ASN A 69 4.11 7.92 -4.72
C ASN A 69 4.95 7.47 -3.50
N ILE A 70 6.27 7.49 -3.65
CA ILE A 70 7.19 6.98 -2.63
C ILE A 70 7.09 7.80 -1.33
N GLU A 71 7.17 9.11 -1.43
CA GLU A 71 7.16 9.99 -0.25
C GLU A 71 5.84 9.93 0.52
N GLY A 72 4.72 9.94 -0.19
CA GLY A 72 3.38 9.84 0.42
C GLY A 72 3.18 8.53 1.16
N THR A 73 3.62 7.41 0.57
CA THR A 73 3.50 6.10 1.21
C THR A 73 4.42 5.95 2.42
N ILE A 74 5.66 6.45 2.35
CA ILE A 74 6.57 6.45 3.51
C ILE A 74 6.01 7.34 4.63
N LYS A 75 5.51 8.52 4.29
CA LYS A 75 4.87 9.41 5.27
C LYS A 75 3.70 8.72 5.97
N PHE A 76 2.85 8.02 5.22
CA PHE A 76 1.76 7.22 5.79
C PHE A 76 2.29 6.10 6.69
N SER A 77 3.30 5.34 6.24
CA SER A 77 3.87 4.22 7.00
C SER A 77 4.44 4.64 8.37
N ASN A 78 4.92 5.87 8.48
CA ASN A 78 5.43 6.40 9.74
C ASN A 78 4.33 6.71 10.79
N LEU A 79 3.06 6.69 10.39
CA LEU A 79 1.93 6.93 11.29
C LEU A 79 1.45 5.66 12.02
N THR A 80 1.98 4.50 11.69
CA THR A 80 1.55 3.21 12.25
C THR A 80 2.72 2.31 12.60
N LYS A 81 2.46 1.35 13.45
CA LYS A 81 3.39 0.24 13.74
C LYS A 81 3.16 -0.97 12.82
N ILE A 82 2.05 -0.99 12.10
CA ILE A 82 1.68 -2.08 11.19
C ILE A 82 2.56 -1.99 9.95
N PRO A 83 3.18 -3.09 9.49
CA PRO A 83 3.96 -3.10 8.25
C PRO A 83 3.13 -2.66 7.05
N VAL A 84 3.71 -1.85 6.17
CA VAL A 84 3.02 -1.32 4.99
C VAL A 84 3.60 -1.95 3.72
N VAL A 85 2.73 -2.43 2.85
CA VAL A 85 3.06 -2.86 1.50
C VAL A 85 2.71 -1.73 0.54
N PHE A 86 3.67 -1.37 -0.27
CA PHE A 86 3.54 -0.33 -1.28
C PHE A 86 2.71 -0.81 -2.46
N SER A 87 1.74 -0.03 -2.92
CA SER A 87 0.91 -0.37 -4.07
C SER A 87 0.56 0.87 -4.90
N GLY A 88 0.44 0.68 -6.21
CA GLY A 88 0.07 1.72 -7.16
C GLY A 88 1.26 2.38 -7.86
N GLY A 89 1.26 2.37 -9.18
CA GLY A 89 2.16 3.11 -10.04
C GLY A 89 3.56 2.54 -10.24
N VAL A 90 3.92 1.43 -9.61
CA VAL A 90 5.22 0.76 -9.87
C VAL A 90 5.28 0.30 -11.32
N SER A 91 6.15 0.92 -12.11
CA SER A 91 6.19 0.78 -13.57
C SER A 91 7.54 0.30 -14.10
N SER A 92 8.58 0.36 -13.30
CA SER A 92 9.94 -0.02 -13.69
C SER A 92 10.69 -0.70 -12.57
N LEU A 93 11.74 -1.43 -12.93
CA LEU A 93 12.67 -2.00 -11.96
C LEU A 93 13.32 -0.90 -11.10
N GLN A 94 13.60 0.26 -11.72
CA GLN A 94 14.18 1.40 -11.02
C GLN A 94 13.25 1.93 -9.90
N ASP A 95 11.93 1.89 -10.11
CA ASP A 95 10.97 2.27 -9.05
C ASP A 95 11.12 1.38 -7.82
N VAL A 96 11.28 0.07 -8.01
CA VAL A 96 11.49 -0.89 -6.91
C VAL A 96 12.82 -0.62 -6.20
N ILE A 97 13.87 -0.35 -6.96
CA ILE A 97 15.19 0.02 -6.41
C ILE A 97 15.07 1.30 -5.59
N ASN A 98 14.41 2.32 -6.12
CA ASN A 98 14.23 3.60 -5.43
C ASN A 98 13.46 3.45 -4.11
N ILE A 99 12.41 2.60 -4.10
CA ILE A 99 11.67 2.30 -2.86
C ILE A 99 12.58 1.62 -1.85
N LYS A 100 13.37 0.64 -2.28
CA LYS A 100 14.31 -0.09 -1.42
C LYS A 100 15.41 0.82 -0.85
N GLU A 101 15.93 1.73 -1.66
CA GLU A 101 16.98 2.68 -1.24
C GLU A 101 16.54 3.66 -0.16
N LYS A 102 15.25 3.92 -0.03
CA LYS A 102 14.71 4.74 1.07
C LYS A 102 14.88 4.09 2.44
N LYS A 103 15.19 2.79 2.49
CA LYS A 103 15.49 2.04 3.73
C LYS A 103 14.45 2.24 4.83
N SER A 104 13.18 2.38 4.46
CA SER A 104 12.10 2.50 5.43
C SER A 104 11.81 1.12 6.04
N GLU A 105 12.10 0.96 7.32
CA GLU A 105 11.81 -0.28 8.06
C GLU A 105 10.32 -0.62 8.11
N LYS A 106 9.46 0.36 7.83
CA LYS A 106 8.00 0.19 7.81
C LYS A 106 7.47 -0.36 6.49
N ILE A 107 8.24 -0.24 5.42
CA ILE A 107 7.86 -0.78 4.12
C ILE A 107 8.32 -2.24 4.03
N GLU A 108 7.38 -3.15 4.07
CA GLU A 108 7.61 -4.60 4.04
C GLU A 108 7.79 -5.14 2.62
N GLY A 109 7.13 -4.52 1.64
CA GLY A 109 7.15 -5.01 0.27
C GLY A 109 6.44 -4.09 -0.70
N VAL A 110 6.38 -4.51 -1.96
CA VAL A 110 5.71 -3.81 -3.04
C VAL A 110 4.77 -4.73 -3.81
N VAL A 111 3.67 -4.21 -4.30
CA VAL A 111 2.81 -4.86 -5.28
C VAL A 111 3.18 -4.35 -6.67
N VAL A 112 3.52 -5.27 -7.55
CA VAL A 112 3.78 -4.98 -8.96
C VAL A 112 2.69 -5.67 -9.78
N GLY A 113 1.88 -4.90 -10.46
CA GLY A 113 0.74 -5.39 -11.25
C GLY A 113 0.97 -5.26 -12.74
N LYS A 114 0.42 -4.22 -13.35
CA LYS A 114 0.39 -3.99 -14.79
C LYS A 114 1.77 -4.08 -15.46
N ALA A 115 2.83 -3.61 -14.80
CA ALA A 115 4.20 -3.66 -15.33
C ALA A 115 4.72 -5.09 -15.56
N ILE A 116 4.19 -6.09 -14.87
CA ILE A 116 4.49 -7.50 -15.15
C ILE A 116 3.74 -7.96 -16.40
N TYR A 117 2.45 -7.62 -16.52
CA TYR A 117 1.61 -8.07 -17.63
C TYR A 117 2.00 -7.44 -18.97
N ASP A 118 2.49 -6.21 -18.98
CA ASP A 118 2.96 -5.54 -20.19
C ASP A 118 4.49 -5.68 -20.41
N GLU A 119 5.13 -6.57 -19.63
CA GLU A 119 6.55 -6.90 -19.75
C GLU A 119 7.51 -5.73 -19.48
N SER A 120 7.04 -4.64 -18.88
CA SER A 120 7.92 -3.51 -18.46
C SER A 120 8.87 -3.92 -17.35
N ILE A 121 8.49 -4.93 -16.55
CA ILE A 121 9.34 -5.53 -15.51
C ILE A 121 9.37 -7.04 -15.72
N ASN A 122 10.59 -7.59 -15.78
CA ASN A 122 10.80 -9.03 -15.81
C ASN A 122 10.91 -9.59 -14.39
N LEU A 123 10.22 -10.69 -14.11
CA LEU A 123 10.22 -11.32 -12.78
C LEU A 123 11.61 -11.79 -12.33
N LYS A 124 12.47 -12.25 -13.27
CA LYS A 124 13.85 -12.66 -12.93
C LYS A 124 14.69 -11.47 -12.46
N ASP A 125 14.50 -10.32 -13.08
CA ASP A 125 15.23 -9.11 -12.69
C ASP A 125 14.69 -8.53 -11.40
N LEU A 126 13.36 -8.58 -11.21
CA LEU A 126 12.72 -8.18 -9.97
C LEU A 126 13.25 -9.00 -8.78
N SER A 127 13.39 -10.32 -8.93
CA SER A 127 13.89 -11.19 -7.86
C SER A 127 15.33 -10.90 -7.44
N LYS A 128 16.14 -10.28 -8.31
CA LYS A 128 17.52 -9.92 -7.99
C LYS A 128 17.64 -8.66 -7.12
N VAL A 129 16.63 -7.79 -7.16
CA VAL A 129 16.63 -6.52 -6.42
C VAL A 129 15.79 -6.55 -5.16
N THR A 130 14.95 -7.55 -5.00
CA THR A 130 14.17 -7.79 -3.78
C THR A 130 14.91 -8.76 -2.85
#